data_ff1a07f3031ec44b157488842a97729b
#
_entry.id   ff1a07f3031ec44b157488842a97729b
#
_cell.length_a   1.000
_cell.length_b   1.000
_cell.length_c   1.000
_cell.angle_alpha   90.00
_cell.angle_beta   90.00
_cell.angle_gamma   90.00
#
_symmetry.space_group_name_H-M   'P 1'
#
loop_
_entity.id
_entity.type
_entity.pdbx_description
1 polymer ?
#
loop_
_entity_poly.entity_id
_entity_poly.type
_entity_poly.pdbx_seq_one_letter_code
_entity_poly.pdbx_strand_id
1 'polypeptide(L)'
;EAVSVVAAAIRRNRVGISPKHKPVSFIFVGSTGVGKTELVKRLAEDLFHSQDALIRLDMSEFMEKHSVSRLIGSPPGYVGYDEAGQLTEKIRRKPYAVVLFDEIEKAHPDVLNVLLQILDDGHITDAHGRRVNFEHAVIVMTSNAGSNTKEGTVGFGRTVSELDRDRAMKALNQFLRPEFINRVDEIVYFNQLTEDNFKAIAALMLQELQDSLAEKGIVFTWQDSLLDYLVKKSYSAAYGARNLRRLIQKELEDAIASRIIDSWQHPVARLDASSDGEQLVLSAL
;
A
#
# COMPACT_ATOMS: atom_id res chain seq x y z
N GLU A 1 4.90 -9.39 12.16
CA GLU A 1 3.62 -10.07 12.32
C GLU A 1 2.82 -10.03 11.00
N ALA A 2 2.55 -8.85 10.40
CA ALA A 2 1.78 -8.73 9.16
C ALA A 2 2.33 -9.60 8.01
N VAL A 3 3.63 -9.55 7.74
CA VAL A 3 4.30 -10.33 6.69
C VAL A 3 4.13 -11.83 6.90
N SER A 4 4.27 -12.32 8.14
CA SER A 4 4.15 -13.75 8.44
C SER A 4 2.73 -14.28 8.24
N VAL A 5 1.71 -13.50 8.58
CA VAL A 5 0.29 -13.84 8.36
C VAL A 5 -0.01 -13.94 6.87
N VAL A 6 0.39 -12.92 6.10
CA VAL A 6 0.22 -12.89 4.63
C VAL A 6 0.91 -14.07 3.96
N ALA A 7 2.18 -14.33 4.30
CA ALA A 7 2.94 -15.44 3.74
C ALA A 7 2.34 -16.82 4.09
N ALA A 8 1.78 -16.99 5.29
CA ALA A 8 1.12 -18.21 5.70
C ALA A 8 -0.18 -18.47 4.91
N ALA A 9 -1.01 -17.43 4.72
CA ALA A 9 -2.25 -17.53 3.97
C ALA A 9 -1.99 -17.86 2.48
N ILE A 10 -1.01 -17.21 1.85
CA ILE A 10 -0.62 -17.48 0.47
C ILE A 10 -0.11 -18.91 0.32
N ARG A 11 0.72 -19.38 1.25
CA ARG A 11 1.21 -20.78 1.24
C ARG A 11 0.06 -21.78 1.34
N ARG A 12 -0.91 -21.55 2.24
CA ARG A 12 -2.10 -22.42 2.37
C ARG A 12 -2.89 -22.52 1.07
N ASN A 13 -3.08 -21.40 0.38
CA ASN A 13 -3.81 -21.36 -0.88
C ASN A 13 -3.03 -22.09 -2.00
N ARG A 14 -1.74 -21.85 -2.13
CA ARG A 14 -0.89 -22.48 -3.17
C ARG A 14 -0.79 -24.00 -3.06
N VAL A 15 -0.85 -24.55 -1.85
CA VAL A 15 -0.83 -26.01 -1.61
C VAL A 15 -2.15 -26.68 -1.98
N GLY A 16 -3.21 -25.88 -2.30
CA GLY A 16 -4.49 -26.42 -2.76
C GLY A 16 -5.32 -27.10 -1.67
N ILE A 17 -5.06 -26.81 -0.40
CA ILE A 17 -5.84 -27.36 0.73
C ILE A 17 -7.24 -26.73 0.76
N SER A 18 -7.41 -25.55 0.19
CA SER A 18 -8.72 -24.90 0.03
C SER A 18 -9.53 -25.57 -1.08
N PRO A 19 -10.75 -26.08 -0.79
CA PRO A 19 -11.55 -26.82 -1.77
C PRO A 19 -12.22 -25.94 -2.86
N LYS A 20 -11.97 -24.64 -2.88
CA LYS A 20 -12.61 -23.68 -3.80
C LYS A 20 -11.57 -22.92 -4.60
N HIS A 21 -11.81 -22.78 -5.90
CA HIS A 21 -11.06 -21.92 -6.83
C HIS A 21 -11.34 -20.43 -6.55
N LYS A 22 -10.81 -19.92 -5.44
CA LYS A 22 -11.00 -18.56 -4.97
C LYS A 22 -9.66 -17.83 -4.87
N PRO A 23 -9.61 -16.52 -5.11
CA PRO A 23 -8.43 -15.72 -4.82
C PRO A 23 -8.17 -15.70 -3.30
N VAL A 24 -6.89 -15.61 -2.93
CA VAL A 24 -6.54 -15.26 -1.55
C VAL A 24 -6.87 -13.81 -1.30
N SER A 25 -7.45 -13.50 -0.16
CA SER A 25 -8.00 -12.19 0.13
C SER A 25 -7.57 -11.65 1.50
N PHE A 26 -7.24 -10.35 1.52
CA PHE A 26 -6.77 -9.66 2.71
C PHE A 26 -7.47 -8.32 2.89
N ILE A 27 -7.74 -7.93 4.14
CA ILE A 27 -7.98 -6.55 4.52
C ILE A 27 -6.80 -6.06 5.36
N PHE A 28 -6.08 -5.04 4.89
CA PHE A 28 -5.00 -4.38 5.61
C PHE A 28 -5.55 -3.16 6.33
N VAL A 29 -5.52 -3.17 7.65
CA VAL A 29 -6.08 -2.13 8.50
C VAL A 29 -4.99 -1.43 9.29
N GLY A 30 -5.02 -0.12 9.37
CA GLY A 30 -4.06 0.67 10.15
C GLY A 30 -4.00 2.11 9.69
N SER A 31 -3.26 2.93 10.43
CA SER A 31 -3.08 4.35 10.13
C SER A 31 -2.47 4.59 8.74
N THR A 32 -2.62 5.82 8.25
CA THR A 32 -1.97 6.23 7.01
C THR A 32 -0.44 6.19 7.17
N GLY A 33 0.27 5.70 6.14
CA GLY A 33 1.73 5.73 6.10
C GLY A 33 2.45 4.67 6.92
N VAL A 34 1.75 3.64 7.43
CA VAL A 34 2.36 2.51 8.18
C VAL A 34 2.90 1.39 7.29
N GLY A 35 2.84 1.55 5.96
CA GLY A 35 3.43 0.58 5.03
C GLY A 35 2.45 -0.38 4.36
N LYS A 36 1.11 -0.22 4.50
CA LYS A 36 0.11 -1.09 3.87
C LYS A 36 0.33 -1.24 2.37
N THR A 37 0.35 -0.13 1.64
CA THR A 37 0.53 -0.11 0.17
C THR A 37 1.93 -0.58 -0.24
N GLU A 38 2.96 -0.30 0.58
CA GLU A 38 4.33 -0.76 0.31
C GLU A 38 4.44 -2.28 0.40
N LEU A 39 3.81 -2.89 1.41
CA LEU A 39 3.76 -4.36 1.51
C LEU A 39 3.09 -4.97 0.27
N VAL A 40 2.02 -4.36 -0.26
CA VAL A 40 1.34 -4.85 -1.47
C VAL A 40 2.25 -4.78 -2.70
N LYS A 41 3.04 -3.72 -2.86
CA LYS A 41 4.00 -3.59 -3.96
C LYS A 41 5.07 -4.68 -3.89
N ARG A 42 5.69 -4.85 -2.71
CA ARG A 42 6.69 -5.91 -2.50
C ARG A 42 6.08 -7.30 -2.69
N LEU A 43 4.83 -7.50 -2.26
CA LEU A 43 4.13 -8.76 -2.48
C LEU A 43 3.94 -9.08 -3.98
N ALA A 44 3.60 -8.10 -4.81
CA ALA A 44 3.47 -8.28 -6.25
C ALA A 44 4.82 -8.64 -6.89
N GLU A 45 5.87 -7.96 -6.49
CA GLU A 45 7.24 -8.21 -6.95
C GLU A 45 7.74 -9.60 -6.55
N ASP A 46 7.56 -10.00 -5.29
CA ASP A 46 8.00 -11.31 -4.77
C ASP A 46 7.20 -12.48 -5.38
N LEU A 47 5.89 -12.32 -5.56
CA LEU A 47 5.04 -13.40 -6.07
C LEU A 47 5.13 -13.61 -7.58
N PHE A 48 5.25 -12.53 -8.34
CA PHE A 48 5.12 -12.53 -9.79
C PHE A 48 6.34 -11.96 -10.51
N HIS A 49 7.40 -11.61 -9.78
CA HIS A 49 8.67 -11.08 -10.30
C HIS A 49 8.50 -9.85 -11.21
N SER A 50 7.45 -9.05 -10.96
CA SER A 50 7.13 -7.86 -11.73
C SER A 50 6.29 -6.88 -10.91
N GLN A 51 6.72 -5.63 -10.87
CA GLN A 51 5.90 -4.54 -10.31
C GLN A 51 4.63 -4.28 -11.12
N ASP A 52 4.64 -4.58 -12.41
CA ASP A 52 3.48 -4.50 -13.30
C ASP A 52 2.39 -5.54 -12.99
N ALA A 53 2.68 -6.52 -12.13
CA ALA A 53 1.67 -7.44 -11.63
C ALA A 53 0.75 -6.81 -10.58
N LEU A 54 0.99 -5.56 -10.17
CA LEU A 54 0.10 -4.81 -9.29
C LEU A 54 -0.98 -4.07 -10.08
N ILE A 55 -2.23 -4.44 -9.86
CA ILE A 55 -3.41 -3.72 -10.34
C ILE A 55 -3.96 -2.90 -9.17
N ARG A 56 -3.75 -1.58 -9.19
CA ARG A 56 -4.25 -0.68 -8.15
C ARG A 56 -5.51 0.02 -8.61
N LEU A 57 -6.51 0.05 -7.72
CA LEU A 57 -7.78 0.76 -7.86
C LEU A 57 -8.03 1.57 -6.59
N ASP A 58 -8.08 2.88 -6.71
CA ASP A 58 -8.39 3.79 -5.61
C ASP A 58 -9.91 3.91 -5.46
N MET A 59 -10.44 3.51 -4.33
CA MET A 59 -11.89 3.48 -4.11
C MET A 59 -12.49 4.87 -3.96
N SER A 60 -11.69 5.91 -3.79
CA SER A 60 -12.17 7.29 -3.88
C SER A 60 -12.68 7.67 -5.27
N GLU A 61 -12.25 6.97 -6.31
CA GLU A 61 -12.78 7.12 -7.67
C GLU A 61 -14.07 6.33 -7.92
N PHE A 62 -14.48 5.48 -6.98
CA PHE A 62 -15.61 4.56 -7.09
C PHE A 62 -16.67 4.79 -6.01
N MET A 63 -16.90 6.06 -5.63
CA MET A 63 -17.85 6.46 -4.60
C MET A 63 -19.29 6.54 -5.12
N GLU A 64 -19.49 6.64 -6.43
CA GLU A 64 -20.79 6.84 -7.04
C GLU A 64 -21.37 5.54 -7.62
N LYS A 65 -22.71 5.45 -7.70
CA LYS A 65 -23.42 4.25 -8.15
C LYS A 65 -22.99 3.77 -9.55
N HIS A 66 -22.77 4.71 -10.48
CA HIS A 66 -22.33 4.38 -11.83
C HIS A 66 -20.87 3.92 -11.95
N SER A 67 -20.10 4.01 -10.86
CA SER A 67 -18.72 3.55 -10.85
C SER A 67 -18.55 2.05 -11.07
N VAL A 68 -19.59 1.25 -10.82
CA VAL A 68 -19.57 -0.20 -11.12
C VAL A 68 -19.31 -0.45 -12.61
N SER A 69 -19.93 0.34 -13.51
CA SER A 69 -19.70 0.20 -14.95
C SER A 69 -18.24 0.49 -15.35
N ARG A 70 -17.55 1.34 -14.63
CA ARG A 70 -16.11 1.57 -14.81
C ARG A 70 -15.26 0.35 -14.42
N LEU A 71 -15.72 -0.45 -13.45
CA LEU A 71 -15.02 -1.66 -13.02
C LEU A 71 -15.21 -2.84 -13.97
N ILE A 72 -16.46 -3.12 -14.35
CA ILE A 72 -16.85 -4.33 -15.08
C ILE A 72 -17.28 -4.08 -16.53
N GLY A 73 -17.38 -2.81 -16.96
CA GLY A 73 -17.89 -2.36 -18.26
C GLY A 73 -19.32 -1.89 -18.19
N SER A 74 -19.77 -1.16 -19.23
CA SER A 74 -21.15 -0.67 -19.37
C SER A 74 -22.01 -1.68 -20.11
N PRO A 75 -23.28 -1.90 -19.69
CA PRO A 75 -24.21 -2.76 -20.41
C PRO A 75 -24.51 -2.26 -21.82
N PRO A 76 -24.98 -3.13 -22.73
CA PRO A 76 -25.39 -2.72 -24.06
C PRO A 76 -26.43 -1.58 -24.03
N GLY A 77 -26.26 -0.58 -24.87
CA GLY A 77 -27.13 0.58 -24.97
C GLY A 77 -26.82 1.75 -24.05
N TYR A 78 -25.81 1.63 -23.18
CA TYR A 78 -25.32 2.74 -22.35
C TYR A 78 -24.06 3.38 -22.93
N VAL A 79 -23.87 4.68 -22.63
CA VAL A 79 -22.64 5.41 -22.99
C VAL A 79 -21.44 4.70 -22.38
N GLY A 80 -20.39 4.45 -23.19
CA GLY A 80 -19.19 3.75 -22.75
C GLY A 80 -19.26 2.21 -22.89
N TYR A 81 -20.23 1.67 -23.63
CA TYR A 81 -20.34 0.22 -23.90
C TYR A 81 -19.08 -0.35 -24.57
N ASP A 82 -18.44 0.41 -25.45
CA ASP A 82 -17.22 0.00 -26.14
C ASP A 82 -15.97 0.05 -25.20
N GLU A 83 -16.11 0.68 -24.04
CA GLU A 83 -15.03 0.75 -23.05
C GLU A 83 -15.06 -0.49 -22.16
N ALA A 84 -13.96 -1.25 -22.19
CA ALA A 84 -13.80 -2.40 -21.31
C ALA A 84 -13.71 -1.96 -19.83
N GLY A 85 -14.27 -2.75 -18.92
CA GLY A 85 -14.14 -2.46 -17.48
C GLY A 85 -12.69 -2.48 -17.01
N GLN A 86 -12.31 -1.50 -16.21
CA GLN A 86 -10.92 -1.31 -15.75
C GLN A 86 -10.36 -2.54 -15.02
N LEU A 87 -11.17 -3.18 -14.18
CA LEU A 87 -10.77 -4.37 -13.43
C LEU A 87 -10.78 -5.61 -14.32
N THR A 88 -11.90 -5.85 -15.02
CA THR A 88 -12.11 -7.06 -15.81
C THR A 88 -11.10 -7.19 -16.93
N GLU A 89 -10.79 -6.08 -17.62
CA GLU A 89 -9.81 -6.10 -18.71
C GLU A 89 -8.38 -6.31 -18.20
N LYS A 90 -8.00 -5.66 -17.09
CA LYS A 90 -6.66 -5.84 -16.50
C LYS A 90 -6.44 -7.27 -16.05
N ILE A 91 -7.42 -7.90 -15.37
CA ILE A 91 -7.33 -9.29 -14.91
C ILE A 91 -7.32 -10.26 -16.09
N ARG A 92 -8.12 -10.00 -17.12
CA ARG A 92 -8.13 -10.84 -18.32
C ARG A 92 -6.78 -10.86 -19.03
N ARG A 93 -6.07 -9.71 -19.04
CA ARG A 93 -4.72 -9.62 -19.62
C ARG A 93 -3.64 -10.16 -18.69
N LYS A 94 -3.80 -9.99 -17.38
CA LYS A 94 -2.84 -10.42 -16.34
C LYS A 94 -3.56 -11.17 -15.23
N PRO A 95 -3.86 -12.48 -15.42
CA PRO A 95 -4.59 -13.28 -14.43
C PRO A 95 -3.78 -13.55 -13.15
N TYR A 96 -2.45 -13.52 -13.26
CA TYR A 96 -1.52 -13.62 -12.13
C TYR A 96 -1.13 -12.22 -11.68
N ALA A 97 -1.89 -11.66 -10.75
CA ALA A 97 -1.74 -10.29 -10.30
C ALA A 97 -2.09 -10.13 -8.82
N VAL A 98 -1.56 -9.09 -8.19
CA VAL A 98 -2.07 -8.56 -6.93
C VAL A 98 -3.03 -7.42 -7.27
N VAL A 99 -4.29 -7.54 -6.84
CA VAL A 99 -5.29 -6.49 -7.03
C VAL A 99 -5.46 -5.75 -5.71
N LEU A 100 -5.10 -4.48 -5.71
CA LEU A 100 -5.23 -3.59 -4.56
C LEU A 100 -6.45 -2.68 -4.72
N PHE A 101 -7.40 -2.82 -3.81
CA PHE A 101 -8.49 -1.87 -3.60
C PHE A 101 -8.11 -0.95 -2.44
N ASP A 102 -7.63 0.25 -2.77
CA ASP A 102 -7.12 1.20 -1.79
C ASP A 102 -8.29 2.04 -1.22
N GLU A 103 -8.32 2.23 0.13
CA GLU A 103 -9.34 2.98 0.86
C GLU A 103 -10.77 2.42 0.67
N ILE A 104 -10.95 1.13 0.97
CA ILE A 104 -12.22 0.38 0.74
C ILE A 104 -13.43 1.02 1.42
N GLU A 105 -13.25 1.77 2.50
CA GLU A 105 -14.29 2.53 3.20
C GLU A 105 -14.97 3.59 2.33
N LYS A 106 -14.35 4.00 1.22
CA LYS A 106 -14.90 4.99 0.29
C LYS A 106 -15.71 4.39 -0.85
N ALA A 107 -15.63 3.06 -1.04
CA ALA A 107 -16.32 2.39 -2.13
C ALA A 107 -17.85 2.49 -2.02
N HIS A 108 -18.54 2.69 -3.15
CA HIS A 108 -19.99 2.58 -3.20
C HIS A 108 -20.44 1.15 -2.83
N PRO A 109 -21.58 0.95 -2.14
CA PRO A 109 -22.09 -0.38 -1.79
C PRO A 109 -22.20 -1.36 -2.95
N ASP A 110 -22.55 -0.89 -4.15
CA ASP A 110 -22.64 -1.75 -5.34
C ASP A 110 -21.26 -2.25 -5.79
N VAL A 111 -20.19 -1.48 -5.58
CA VAL A 111 -18.80 -1.92 -5.78
C VAL A 111 -18.44 -3.03 -4.79
N LEU A 112 -18.82 -2.87 -3.51
CA LEU A 112 -18.64 -3.91 -2.49
C LEU A 112 -19.38 -5.20 -2.84
N ASN A 113 -20.55 -5.14 -3.47
CA ASN A 113 -21.27 -6.31 -3.93
C ASN A 113 -20.50 -7.06 -5.05
N VAL A 114 -19.87 -6.33 -5.98
CA VAL A 114 -19.00 -6.94 -7.01
C VAL A 114 -17.80 -7.63 -6.36
N LEU A 115 -17.16 -6.98 -5.38
CA LEU A 115 -16.05 -7.59 -4.63
C LEU A 115 -16.50 -8.85 -3.88
N LEU A 116 -17.68 -8.80 -3.25
CA LEU A 116 -18.22 -9.97 -2.55
C LEU A 116 -18.40 -11.16 -3.50
N GLN A 117 -18.87 -10.94 -4.73
CA GLN A 117 -18.95 -11.98 -5.74
C GLN A 117 -17.57 -12.56 -6.09
N ILE A 118 -16.55 -11.73 -6.25
CA ILE A 118 -15.16 -12.19 -6.47
C ILE A 118 -14.68 -13.07 -5.31
N LEU A 119 -14.95 -12.65 -4.07
CA LEU A 119 -14.54 -13.38 -2.86
C LEU A 119 -15.32 -14.70 -2.69
N ASP A 120 -16.56 -14.79 -3.17
CA ASP A 120 -17.40 -15.99 -3.07
C ASP A 120 -17.18 -16.98 -4.20
N ASP A 121 -17.26 -16.50 -5.42
CA ASP A 121 -17.29 -17.34 -6.62
C ASP A 121 -15.95 -17.44 -7.32
N GLY A 122 -14.98 -16.58 -6.96
CA GLY A 122 -13.68 -16.49 -7.62
C GLY A 122 -13.75 -15.91 -9.04
N HIS A 123 -14.92 -15.44 -9.49
CA HIS A 123 -15.11 -14.87 -10.81
C HIS A 123 -16.25 -13.86 -10.83
N ILE A 124 -16.27 -13.01 -11.84
CA ILE A 124 -17.39 -12.14 -12.19
C ILE A 124 -17.70 -12.24 -13.69
N THR A 125 -18.92 -11.84 -14.07
CA THR A 125 -19.28 -11.68 -15.46
C THR A 125 -19.18 -10.20 -15.84
N ASP A 126 -18.43 -9.88 -16.89
CA ASP A 126 -18.33 -8.51 -17.38
C ASP A 126 -19.62 -8.09 -18.15
N ALA A 127 -19.69 -6.81 -18.48
CA ALA A 127 -20.84 -6.26 -19.21
C ALA A 127 -21.07 -6.88 -20.61
N HIS A 128 -20.07 -7.56 -21.17
CA HIS A 128 -20.16 -8.28 -22.44
C HIS A 128 -20.55 -9.76 -22.27
N GLY A 129 -20.91 -10.20 -21.05
CA GLY A 129 -21.26 -11.58 -20.75
C GLY A 129 -20.05 -12.53 -20.61
N ARG A 130 -18.82 -12.01 -20.58
CA ARG A 130 -17.63 -12.85 -20.47
C ARG A 130 -17.29 -13.10 -19.01
N ARG A 131 -17.01 -14.36 -18.69
CA ARG A 131 -16.56 -14.76 -17.35
C ARG A 131 -15.09 -14.37 -17.17
N VAL A 132 -14.79 -13.63 -16.12
CA VAL A 132 -13.45 -13.20 -15.72
C VAL A 132 -13.08 -13.90 -14.42
N ASN A 133 -12.02 -14.70 -14.44
CA ASN A 133 -11.57 -15.53 -13.32
C ASN A 133 -10.49 -14.81 -12.51
N PHE A 134 -10.59 -14.88 -11.17
CA PHE A 134 -9.68 -14.27 -10.21
C PHE A 134 -8.92 -15.30 -9.36
N GLU A 135 -9.06 -16.60 -9.61
CA GLU A 135 -8.50 -17.65 -8.75
C GLU A 135 -6.98 -17.59 -8.58
N HIS A 136 -6.27 -17.01 -9.57
CA HIS A 136 -4.82 -16.84 -9.54
C HIS A 136 -4.39 -15.46 -9.04
N ALA A 137 -5.34 -14.58 -8.76
CA ALA A 137 -5.08 -13.26 -8.22
C ALA A 137 -4.99 -13.30 -6.68
N VAL A 138 -4.28 -12.33 -6.12
CA VAL A 138 -4.31 -12.01 -4.69
C VAL A 138 -5.09 -10.72 -4.52
N ILE A 139 -6.15 -10.74 -3.74
CA ILE A 139 -7.01 -9.58 -3.49
C ILE A 139 -6.56 -8.92 -2.18
N VAL A 140 -6.20 -7.66 -2.24
CA VAL A 140 -5.84 -6.86 -1.06
C VAL A 140 -6.73 -5.62 -1.01
N MET A 141 -7.38 -5.41 0.10
CA MET A 141 -8.15 -4.21 0.40
C MET A 141 -7.43 -3.44 1.51
N THR A 142 -7.27 -2.13 1.39
CA THR A 142 -6.73 -1.32 2.49
C THR A 142 -7.81 -0.47 3.14
N SER A 143 -7.68 -0.25 4.43
CA SER A 143 -8.56 0.66 5.18
C SER A 143 -7.78 1.44 6.23
N ASN A 144 -8.19 2.70 6.43
CA ASN A 144 -7.73 3.54 7.53
C ASN A 144 -8.71 3.53 8.71
N ALA A 145 -9.67 2.60 8.72
CA ALA A 145 -10.70 2.49 9.75
C ALA A 145 -10.07 2.33 11.15
N GLY A 146 -10.62 3.03 12.13
CA GLY A 146 -10.17 2.97 13.53
C GLY A 146 -8.91 3.78 13.86
N SER A 147 -8.26 4.42 12.87
CA SER A 147 -7.01 5.18 13.10
C SER A 147 -7.20 6.53 13.78
N ASN A 148 -8.40 7.11 13.76
CA ASN A 148 -8.67 8.48 14.23
C ASN A 148 -9.29 8.57 15.63
N THR A 149 -9.56 7.48 16.30
CA THR A 149 -10.19 7.50 17.62
C THR A 149 -9.13 7.62 18.72
N LYS A 150 -8.83 8.88 19.07
CA LYS A 150 -8.10 9.27 20.28
C LYS A 150 -9.06 9.26 21.50
N GLU A 151 -9.70 8.17 21.82
CA GLU A 151 -10.41 8.09 23.09
C GLU A 151 -9.79 6.97 23.94
N GLY A 152 -9.01 7.46 24.91
CA GLY A 152 -8.44 6.60 25.93
C GLY A 152 -9.53 6.11 26.88
N THR A 153 -9.61 4.82 27.01
CA THR A 153 -9.89 4.19 28.30
C THR A 153 -9.06 2.93 28.32
N VAL A 154 -7.93 3.03 28.98
CA VAL A 154 -7.12 1.85 29.30
C VAL A 154 -7.92 1.07 30.35
N GLY A 155 -8.69 0.09 29.86
CA GLY A 155 -9.29 -0.91 30.73
C GLY A 155 -8.18 -1.80 31.29
N PHE A 156 -8.22 -2.08 32.57
CA PHE A 156 -7.27 -2.97 33.25
C PHE A 156 -7.19 -4.32 32.52
N GLY A 157 -5.99 -4.68 32.02
CA GLY A 157 -5.64 -6.04 31.61
C GLY A 157 -5.57 -6.34 30.09
N ARG A 158 -5.75 -5.35 29.17
CA ARG A 158 -5.58 -5.57 27.72
C ARG A 158 -4.35 -4.84 27.18
N THR A 159 -3.66 -5.46 26.23
CA THR A 159 -2.54 -4.81 25.53
C THR A 159 -3.04 -3.72 24.57
N VAL A 160 -2.22 -2.69 24.33
CA VAL A 160 -2.56 -1.59 23.39
C VAL A 160 -2.92 -2.17 22.01
N SER A 161 -2.22 -3.21 21.55
CA SER A 161 -2.47 -3.83 20.26
C SER A 161 -3.83 -4.56 20.17
N GLU A 162 -4.30 -5.15 21.26
CA GLU A 162 -5.63 -5.79 21.31
C GLU A 162 -6.76 -4.77 21.25
N LEU A 163 -6.58 -3.63 21.94
CA LEU A 163 -7.55 -2.54 21.90
C LEU A 163 -7.64 -1.90 20.51
N ASP A 164 -6.50 -1.76 19.83
CA ASP A 164 -6.47 -1.21 18.48
C ASP A 164 -7.10 -2.17 17.46
N ARG A 165 -6.94 -3.48 17.62
CA ARG A 165 -7.63 -4.50 16.81
C ARG A 165 -9.15 -4.46 17.01
N ASP A 166 -9.61 -4.41 18.27
CA ASP A 166 -11.05 -4.30 18.58
C ASP A 166 -11.67 -3.03 17.99
N ARG A 167 -10.96 -1.90 18.06
CA ARG A 167 -11.39 -0.63 17.47
C ARG A 167 -11.46 -0.71 15.95
N ALA A 168 -10.43 -1.29 15.34
CA ALA A 168 -10.39 -1.47 13.89
C ALA A 168 -11.54 -2.37 13.41
N MET A 169 -11.82 -3.47 14.11
CA MET A 169 -12.96 -4.35 13.81
C MET A 169 -14.30 -3.63 13.94
N LYS A 170 -14.50 -2.85 15.01
CA LYS A 170 -15.73 -2.05 15.18
C LYS A 170 -15.87 -1.03 14.05
N ALA A 171 -14.79 -0.40 13.63
CA ALA A 171 -14.82 0.56 12.53
C ALA A 171 -15.09 -0.11 11.18
N LEU A 172 -14.51 -1.29 10.90
CA LEU A 172 -14.81 -2.07 9.70
C LEU A 172 -16.30 -2.45 9.62
N ASN A 173 -16.90 -2.86 10.74
CA ASN A 173 -18.32 -3.22 10.82
C ASN A 173 -19.27 -2.04 10.59
N GLN A 174 -18.80 -0.79 10.58
CA GLN A 174 -19.64 0.38 10.27
C GLN A 174 -19.97 0.50 8.78
N PHE A 175 -19.09 -0.01 7.88
CA PHE A 175 -19.26 0.11 6.43
C PHE A 175 -19.21 -1.23 5.69
N LEU A 176 -18.56 -2.28 6.24
CA LEU A 176 -18.60 -3.63 5.70
C LEU A 176 -19.65 -4.49 6.43
N ARG A 177 -20.49 -5.14 5.66
CA ARG A 177 -21.45 -6.10 6.22
C ARG A 177 -20.70 -7.29 6.82
N PRO A 178 -21.20 -7.93 7.90
CA PRO A 178 -20.58 -9.12 8.48
C PRO A 178 -20.34 -10.24 7.46
N GLU A 179 -21.23 -10.38 6.48
CA GLU A 179 -21.10 -11.31 5.38
C GLU A 179 -19.81 -11.07 4.59
N PHE A 180 -19.49 -9.81 4.27
CA PHE A 180 -18.28 -9.44 3.56
C PHE A 180 -17.02 -9.81 4.36
N ILE A 181 -16.99 -9.46 5.64
CA ILE A 181 -15.87 -9.72 6.53
C ILE A 181 -15.60 -11.22 6.65
N ASN A 182 -16.65 -12.05 6.72
CA ASN A 182 -16.54 -13.50 6.82
C ASN A 182 -16.06 -14.19 5.52
N ARG A 183 -15.99 -13.48 4.40
CA ARG A 183 -15.48 -14.02 3.13
C ARG A 183 -14.00 -13.71 2.90
N VAL A 184 -13.45 -12.81 3.68
CA VAL A 184 -12.02 -12.45 3.62
C VAL A 184 -11.22 -13.48 4.40
N ASP A 185 -10.11 -13.95 3.82
CA ASP A 185 -9.28 -14.98 4.45
C ASP A 185 -8.56 -14.47 5.70
N GLU A 186 -8.01 -13.24 5.64
CA GLU A 186 -7.27 -12.68 6.78
C GLU A 186 -7.45 -11.16 6.88
N ILE A 187 -7.62 -10.67 8.11
CA ILE A 187 -7.56 -9.24 8.44
C ILE A 187 -6.22 -8.97 9.11
N VAL A 188 -5.39 -8.16 8.46
CA VAL A 188 -4.02 -7.88 8.89
C VAL A 188 -3.94 -6.48 9.47
N TYR A 189 -3.57 -6.40 10.74
CA TYR A 189 -3.45 -5.13 11.46
C TYR A 189 -2.02 -4.61 11.38
N PHE A 190 -1.89 -3.34 10.96
CA PHE A 190 -0.62 -2.63 10.90
C PHE A 190 -0.48 -1.74 12.12
N ASN A 191 0.49 -2.01 12.95
CA ASN A 191 0.80 -1.20 14.11
C ASN A 191 1.31 0.19 13.70
N GLN A 192 1.21 1.16 14.61
CA GLN A 192 1.85 2.45 14.45
C GLN A 192 3.38 2.26 14.42
N LEU A 193 4.05 3.11 13.63
CA LEU A 193 5.49 3.08 13.54
C LEU A 193 6.12 3.75 14.77
N THR A 194 7.12 3.10 15.35
CA THR A 194 7.97 3.66 16.40
C THR A 194 9.08 4.53 15.79
N GLU A 195 9.79 5.31 16.62
CA GLU A 195 10.96 6.08 16.17
C GLU A 195 12.04 5.18 15.57
N ASP A 196 12.27 4.00 16.16
CA ASP A 196 13.23 3.02 15.63
C ASP A 196 12.82 2.52 14.25
N ASN A 197 11.50 2.28 14.03
CA ASN A 197 10.99 1.94 12.72
C ASN A 197 11.19 3.08 11.71
N PHE A 198 10.99 4.33 12.14
CA PHE A 198 11.27 5.50 11.30
C PHE A 198 12.73 5.59 10.90
N LYS A 199 13.65 5.36 11.85
CA LYS A 199 15.10 5.35 11.58
C LYS A 199 15.48 4.27 10.57
N ALA A 200 14.94 3.06 10.73
CA ALA A 200 15.15 1.97 9.79
C ALA A 200 14.58 2.28 8.39
N ILE A 201 13.37 2.87 8.31
CA ILE A 201 12.76 3.28 7.04
C ILE A 201 13.57 4.40 6.38
N ALA A 202 14.05 5.38 7.15
CA ALA A 202 14.93 6.44 6.65
C ALA A 202 16.19 5.86 6.01
N ALA A 203 16.84 4.92 6.69
CA ALA A 203 18.03 4.24 6.15
C ALA A 203 17.76 3.52 4.84
N LEU A 204 16.60 2.81 4.71
CA LEU A 204 16.20 2.17 3.46
C LEU A 204 15.96 3.19 2.33
N MET A 205 15.30 4.31 2.62
CA MET A 205 15.07 5.38 1.62
C MET A 205 16.38 6.03 1.17
N LEU A 206 17.33 6.22 2.09
CA LEU A 206 18.67 6.74 1.76
C LEU A 206 19.47 5.73 0.94
N GLN A 207 19.30 4.43 1.20
CA GLN A 207 19.91 3.38 0.39
C GLN A 207 19.36 3.37 -1.04
N GLU A 208 18.03 3.49 -1.22
CA GLU A 208 17.39 3.61 -2.56
C GLU A 208 17.95 4.84 -3.31
N LEU A 209 18.14 5.96 -2.61
CA LEU A 209 18.75 7.17 -3.17
C LEU A 209 20.23 6.95 -3.54
N GLN A 210 20.99 6.26 -2.70
CA GLN A 210 22.39 5.89 -2.97
C GLN A 210 22.50 5.05 -4.25
N ASP A 211 21.64 4.02 -4.37
CA ASP A 211 21.65 3.14 -5.54
C ASP A 211 21.31 3.92 -6.82
N SER A 212 20.32 4.82 -6.76
CA SER A 212 19.95 5.70 -7.89
C SER A 212 21.05 6.68 -8.29
N LEU A 213 21.82 7.21 -7.33
CA LEU A 213 22.96 8.08 -7.59
C LEU A 213 24.16 7.31 -8.14
N ALA A 214 24.36 6.06 -7.68
CA ALA A 214 25.42 5.19 -8.17
C ALA A 214 25.22 4.85 -9.66
N GLU A 215 23.98 4.68 -10.15
CA GLU A 215 23.67 4.53 -11.57
C GLU A 215 24.13 5.73 -12.41
N LYS A 216 24.23 6.91 -11.78
CA LYS A 216 24.73 8.16 -12.42
C LYS A 216 26.22 8.37 -12.21
N GLY A 217 26.92 7.41 -11.59
CA GLY A 217 28.35 7.49 -11.29
C GLY A 217 28.71 8.39 -10.10
N ILE A 218 27.72 8.72 -9.23
CA ILE A 218 27.91 9.57 -8.06
C ILE A 218 27.93 8.67 -6.80
N VAL A 219 29.02 8.76 -6.02
CA VAL A 219 29.09 8.08 -4.73
C VAL A 219 28.38 8.92 -3.67
N PHE A 220 27.32 8.38 -3.08
CA PHE A 220 26.58 9.02 -2.00
C PHE A 220 26.81 8.28 -0.68
N THR A 221 27.13 9.02 0.37
CA THR A 221 27.27 8.48 1.75
C THR A 221 26.58 9.39 2.74
N TRP A 222 26.18 8.84 3.89
CA TRP A 222 25.52 9.62 4.95
C TRP A 222 26.01 9.19 6.34
N GLN A 223 25.83 10.07 7.32
CA GLN A 223 26.14 9.83 8.72
C GLN A 223 24.85 9.58 9.53
N ASP A 224 24.99 8.93 10.69
CA ASP A 224 23.87 8.68 11.61
C ASP A 224 23.16 9.95 12.06
N SER A 225 23.89 11.08 12.16
CA SER A 225 23.33 12.40 12.47
C SER A 225 22.23 12.83 11.50
N LEU A 226 22.32 12.43 10.21
CA LEU A 226 21.28 12.68 9.23
C LEU A 226 20.02 11.87 9.55
N LEU A 227 20.16 10.59 9.92
CA LEU A 227 19.02 9.74 10.29
C LEU A 227 18.28 10.31 11.50
N ASP A 228 19.00 10.71 12.53
CA ASP A 228 18.40 11.30 13.74
C ASP A 228 17.68 12.61 13.44
N TYR A 229 18.25 13.46 12.58
CA TYR A 229 17.60 14.69 12.09
C TYR A 229 16.32 14.41 11.33
N LEU A 230 16.35 13.48 10.35
CA LEU A 230 15.20 13.11 9.55
C LEU A 230 14.07 12.56 10.42
N VAL A 231 14.39 11.69 11.38
CA VAL A 231 13.42 11.15 12.33
C VAL A 231 12.83 12.27 13.18
N LYS A 232 13.66 13.08 13.86
CA LYS A 232 13.20 14.16 14.72
C LYS A 232 12.26 15.13 14.02
N LYS A 233 12.52 15.44 12.75
CA LYS A 233 11.76 16.42 11.98
C LYS A 233 10.49 15.85 11.35
N SER A 234 10.46 14.55 11.03
CA SER A 234 9.35 13.92 10.30
C SER A 234 8.48 13.01 11.15
N TYR A 235 8.93 12.60 12.33
CA TYR A 235 8.18 11.65 13.15
C TYR A 235 6.79 12.17 13.50
N SER A 236 5.80 11.40 13.12
CA SER A 236 4.40 11.64 13.44
C SER A 236 3.62 10.33 13.41
N ALA A 237 3.07 9.97 14.55
CA ALA A 237 2.21 8.79 14.67
C ALA A 237 0.95 8.86 13.76
N ALA A 238 0.50 10.08 13.42
CA ALA A 238 -0.70 10.29 12.62
C ALA A 238 -0.47 10.12 11.11
N TYR A 239 0.71 10.54 10.61
CA TYR A 239 1.00 10.59 9.17
C TYR A 239 2.00 9.52 8.70
N GLY A 240 2.60 8.79 9.63
CA GLY A 240 3.55 7.73 9.35
C GLY A 240 4.71 8.17 8.45
N ALA A 241 5.29 7.23 7.71
CA ALA A 241 6.46 7.45 6.87
C ALA A 241 6.24 8.36 5.64
N ARG A 242 5.01 8.83 5.36
CA ARG A 242 4.77 9.79 4.26
C ARG A 242 5.48 11.11 4.47
N ASN A 243 5.52 11.60 5.71
CA ASN A 243 6.23 12.85 6.03
C ASN A 243 7.73 12.69 5.87
N LEU A 244 8.28 11.53 6.23
CA LEU A 244 9.69 11.23 6.06
C LEU A 244 10.10 11.27 4.58
N ARG A 245 9.35 10.63 3.70
CA ARG A 245 9.60 10.65 2.24
C ARG A 245 9.55 12.08 1.69
N ARG A 246 8.55 12.86 2.08
CA ARG A 246 8.45 14.27 1.65
C ARG A 246 9.61 15.12 2.14
N LEU A 247 10.07 14.86 3.37
CA LEU A 247 11.20 15.58 3.95
C LEU A 247 12.50 15.27 3.20
N ILE A 248 12.77 13.97 2.94
CA ILE A 248 13.93 13.53 2.17
C ILE A 248 13.90 14.16 0.78
N GLN A 249 12.77 14.12 0.09
CA GLN A 249 12.63 14.72 -1.23
C GLN A 249 12.92 16.21 -1.20
N LYS A 250 12.26 16.94 -0.33
CA LYS A 250 12.34 18.42 -0.30
C LYS A 250 13.69 18.96 0.19
N GLU A 251 14.30 18.30 1.17
CA GLU A 251 15.53 18.85 1.78
C GLU A 251 16.80 18.19 1.26
N LEU A 252 16.79 16.90 0.98
CA LEU A 252 17.96 16.18 0.52
C LEU A 252 18.02 16.04 -1.00
N GLU A 253 16.97 15.51 -1.64
CA GLU A 253 16.99 15.30 -3.09
C GLU A 253 17.06 16.63 -3.86
N ASP A 254 16.31 17.67 -3.42
CA ASP A 254 16.36 18.99 -4.02
C ASP A 254 17.76 19.63 -3.85
N ALA A 255 18.41 19.46 -2.68
CA ALA A 255 19.77 19.96 -2.45
C ALA A 255 20.81 19.23 -3.31
N ILE A 256 20.68 17.91 -3.45
CA ILE A 256 21.53 17.09 -4.32
C ILE A 256 21.34 17.51 -5.79
N ALA A 257 20.11 17.68 -6.23
CA ALA A 257 19.80 18.10 -7.61
C ALA A 257 20.40 19.47 -7.91
N SER A 258 20.27 20.44 -7.00
CA SER A 258 20.88 21.76 -7.16
C SER A 258 22.41 21.67 -7.26
N ARG A 259 23.06 20.86 -6.42
CA ARG A 259 24.52 20.66 -6.50
C ARG A 259 24.97 20.05 -7.80
N ILE A 260 24.26 19.07 -8.32
CA ILE A 260 24.58 18.44 -9.61
C ILE A 260 24.42 19.45 -10.77
N ILE A 261 23.39 20.28 -10.75
CA ILE A 261 23.13 21.30 -11.77
C ILE A 261 24.19 22.41 -11.73
N ASP A 262 24.50 22.92 -10.54
CA ASP A 262 25.46 24.00 -10.36
C ASP A 262 26.90 23.58 -10.72
N SER A 263 27.19 22.28 -10.65
CA SER A 263 28.52 21.71 -10.91
C SER A 263 28.67 21.11 -12.32
N TRP A 264 27.89 21.56 -13.29
CA TRP A 264 27.90 20.98 -14.65
C TRP A 264 29.27 21.08 -15.37
N GLN A 265 30.12 22.06 -15.00
CA GLN A 265 31.48 22.20 -15.52
C GLN A 265 32.49 21.25 -14.83
N HIS A 266 32.24 20.89 -13.60
CA HIS A 266 33.04 19.95 -12.80
C HIS A 266 32.09 18.94 -12.15
N PRO A 267 31.80 17.82 -12.84
CA PRO A 267 30.83 16.86 -12.35
C PRO A 267 31.15 16.37 -10.95
N VAL A 268 30.15 16.38 -10.08
CA VAL A 268 30.24 15.87 -8.71
C VAL A 268 30.48 14.37 -8.75
N ALA A 269 31.59 13.92 -8.19
CA ALA A 269 31.91 12.50 -8.09
C ALA A 269 31.43 11.87 -6.76
N ARG A 270 31.37 12.69 -5.70
CA ARG A 270 30.98 12.22 -4.37
C ARG A 270 30.15 13.26 -3.61
N LEU A 271 29.15 12.76 -2.87
CA LEU A 271 28.29 13.54 -1.99
C LEU A 271 28.27 12.88 -0.61
N ASP A 272 28.55 13.66 0.43
CA ASP A 272 28.45 13.23 1.82
C ASP A 272 27.38 14.06 2.53
N ALA A 273 26.38 13.39 3.13
CA ALA A 273 25.28 14.04 3.82
C ALA A 273 25.34 13.79 5.35
N SER A 274 25.15 14.85 6.11
CA SER A 274 25.10 14.82 7.58
C SER A 274 24.12 15.86 8.11
N SER A 275 24.03 16.02 9.41
CA SER A 275 23.28 17.11 10.04
C SER A 275 24.05 17.64 11.24
N ASP A 276 23.94 18.95 11.46
CA ASP A 276 24.41 19.62 12.69
C ASP A 276 23.38 19.58 13.83
N GLY A 277 22.23 18.90 13.60
CA GLY A 277 21.09 18.79 14.52
C GLY A 277 19.96 19.78 14.25
N GLU A 278 20.19 20.85 13.51
CA GLU A 278 19.17 21.84 13.11
C GLU A 278 18.94 21.86 11.60
N GLN A 279 19.98 21.60 10.82
CA GLN A 279 19.97 21.66 9.37
C GLN A 279 20.67 20.45 8.74
N LEU A 280 20.31 20.19 7.50
CA LEU A 280 20.99 19.24 6.65
C LEU A 280 22.27 19.88 6.10
N VAL A 281 23.39 19.15 6.18
CA VAL A 281 24.68 19.55 5.64
C VAL A 281 25.06 18.59 4.52
N LEU A 282 25.23 19.14 3.30
CA LEU A 282 25.62 18.39 2.11
C LEU A 282 26.98 18.87 1.63
N SER A 283 27.98 17.99 1.63
CA SER A 283 29.33 18.24 1.12
C SER A 283 29.49 17.54 -0.23
N ALA A 284 30.08 18.24 -1.21
CA ALA A 284 30.39 17.70 -2.54
C ALA A 284 31.91 17.71 -2.76
N LEU A 285 32.44 16.61 -3.28
CA LEU A 285 33.85 16.41 -3.62
C LEU A 285 33.97 15.96 -5.09
#